data_71937aa9250937ff3d21a6b85b31eda5
#
_entry.id   71937aa9250937ff3d21a6b85b31eda5
#
_cell.length_a   1.000
_cell.length_b   1.000
_cell.length_c   1.000
_cell.angle_alpha   90.00
_cell.angle_beta   90.00
_cell.angle_gamma   90.00
#
_symmetry.space_group_name_H-M   'P 1'
#
loop_
_entity.id
_entity.type
_entity.pdbx_description
1 polymer ?
#
loop_
_entity_poly.entity_id
_entity_poly.type
_entity_poly.pdbx_seq_one_letter_code
_entity_poly.pdbx_strand_id
1 'polypeptide(L)'
;MGHSHGSAVRVAGARGWLPIIAPMRQIVLDTETTGLSAETGDRIIEIGCVELVARKLTGNNKHFYLNPERDSHEDALKVHGISNEFLRDKPKFAAVVDEFMEYVAGAEIIIHNAPFDIGFLNKELELLGRPAFTGHVAKVTDSLAMAKEMYPGKRNSLDALCDRLEVDNSGRTLHGALLDAELLADVYINLTRGQDALLIDEGDASAVSGIVTRIDLRQFTLPVLLASDQEAAAHEDVLKQLDKASGGKTVWRQLSISTVA
;
A
#
# COMPACT_ATOMS: atom_id res chain seq x y z
N MET A 1 -59.72 29.09 -27.25
CA MET A 1 -60.02 29.00 -25.81
C MET A 1 -59.66 27.62 -25.36
N GLY A 2 -58.71 27.41 -24.52
CA GLY A 2 -58.31 26.11 -24.04
C GLY A 2 -56.95 26.18 -23.35
N HIS A 3 -56.97 26.59 -22.07
CA HIS A 3 -55.76 26.70 -21.27
C HIS A 3 -55.39 25.31 -20.72
N SER A 4 -54.25 24.81 -21.09
CA SER A 4 -53.65 23.62 -20.57
C SER A 4 -52.68 24.02 -19.43
N HIS A 5 -53.00 23.67 -18.20
CA HIS A 5 -52.14 23.85 -17.04
C HIS A 5 -51.10 22.71 -17.01
N GLY A 6 -49.88 23.03 -17.29
CA GLY A 6 -48.75 22.12 -17.10
C GLY A 6 -48.34 22.10 -15.64
N SER A 7 -48.62 21.00 -14.92
CA SER A 7 -48.12 20.73 -13.59
C SER A 7 -46.61 20.50 -13.63
N ALA A 8 -45.87 21.42 -13.03
CA ALA A 8 -44.42 21.23 -12.80
C ALA A 8 -44.20 20.25 -11.64
N VAL A 9 -43.75 19.05 -11.94
CA VAL A 9 -43.28 18.11 -10.92
C VAL A 9 -41.91 18.60 -10.46
N ARG A 10 -41.82 19.09 -9.24
CA ARG A 10 -40.55 19.33 -8.55
C ARG A 10 -39.90 17.98 -8.24
N VAL A 11 -38.85 17.65 -8.96
CA VAL A 11 -37.96 16.53 -8.59
C VAL A 11 -37.12 17.02 -7.40
N ALA A 12 -37.37 16.41 -6.25
CA ALA A 12 -36.61 16.67 -5.03
C ALA A 12 -35.17 16.18 -5.15
N GLY A 13 -34.27 17.05 -4.76
CA GLY A 13 -32.92 16.86 -4.24
C GLY A 13 -32.11 15.67 -4.69
N ALA A 14 -31.20 15.89 -5.63
CA ALA A 14 -30.00 15.07 -5.77
C ALA A 14 -29.19 15.14 -4.47
N ARG A 15 -29.28 14.11 -3.65
CA ARG A 15 -28.32 13.90 -2.56
C ARG A 15 -26.96 13.70 -3.22
N GLY A 16 -26.09 14.68 -3.07
CA GLY A 16 -24.69 14.58 -3.52
C GLY A 16 -24.06 13.36 -2.84
N TRP A 17 -23.75 12.36 -3.63
CA TRP A 17 -22.92 11.26 -3.20
C TRP A 17 -21.52 11.85 -2.94
N LEU A 18 -21.08 11.80 -1.70
CA LEU A 18 -19.67 12.00 -1.40
C LEU A 18 -18.91 10.92 -2.21
N PRO A 19 -17.85 11.29 -2.94
CA PRO A 19 -17.05 10.29 -3.61
C PRO A 19 -16.55 9.33 -2.53
N ILE A 20 -16.94 8.06 -2.64
CA ILE A 20 -16.30 6.99 -1.89
C ILE A 20 -14.86 7.02 -2.39
N ILE A 21 -13.93 7.47 -1.55
CA ILE A 21 -12.50 7.36 -1.85
C ILE A 21 -12.25 5.86 -1.98
N ALA A 22 -12.14 5.38 -3.20
CA ALA A 22 -11.80 3.99 -3.45
C ALA A 22 -10.47 3.71 -2.73
N PRO A 23 -10.35 2.57 -2.03
CA PRO A 23 -9.10 2.23 -1.37
C PRO A 23 -7.98 2.24 -2.41
N MET A 24 -6.88 2.95 -2.10
CA MET A 24 -5.76 3.09 -3.02
C MET A 24 -5.19 1.69 -3.32
N ARG A 25 -5.09 1.39 -4.60
CA ARG A 25 -4.45 0.18 -5.10
C ARG A 25 -2.96 0.37 -5.02
N GLN A 26 -2.26 -0.56 -4.37
CA GLN A 26 -0.83 -0.55 -4.18
C GLN A 26 -0.23 -1.79 -4.86
N ILE A 27 0.92 -1.62 -5.48
CA ILE A 27 1.69 -2.72 -6.07
C ILE A 27 3.08 -2.66 -5.47
N VAL A 28 3.45 -3.73 -4.80
CA VAL A 28 4.83 -3.96 -4.38
C VAL A 28 5.56 -4.56 -5.55
N LEU A 29 6.67 -3.96 -5.94
CA LEU A 29 7.43 -4.32 -7.12
C LEU A 29 8.89 -4.52 -6.76
N ASP A 30 9.50 -5.52 -7.37
CA ASP A 30 10.93 -5.78 -7.35
C ASP A 30 11.41 -6.25 -8.72
N THR A 31 12.69 -6.05 -9.04
CA THR A 31 13.29 -6.48 -10.31
C THR A 31 14.63 -7.16 -10.11
N GLU A 32 14.90 -8.22 -10.90
CA GLU A 32 16.23 -8.76 -11.08
C GLU A 32 16.81 -8.29 -12.40
N THR A 33 18.13 -8.11 -12.45
CA THR A 33 18.82 -7.49 -13.58
C THR A 33 20.10 -8.22 -13.94
N THR A 34 20.62 -7.99 -15.15
CA THR A 34 21.90 -8.57 -15.61
C THR A 34 23.13 -7.99 -14.90
N GLY A 35 22.95 -6.88 -14.17
CA GLY A 35 24.02 -6.16 -13.48
C GLY A 35 23.50 -4.93 -12.77
N LEU A 36 24.38 -4.00 -12.40
CA LEU A 36 24.07 -2.91 -11.48
C LEU A 36 23.68 -1.58 -12.14
N SER A 37 23.82 -1.45 -13.47
CA SER A 37 23.68 -0.14 -14.13
C SER A 37 22.99 -0.23 -15.48
N ALA A 38 21.75 0.25 -15.54
CA ALA A 38 21.02 0.39 -16.79
C ALA A 38 21.73 1.31 -17.81
N GLU A 39 22.48 2.31 -17.33
CA GLU A 39 23.23 3.25 -18.18
C GLU A 39 24.40 2.56 -18.92
N THR A 40 25.00 1.51 -18.34
CA THR A 40 26.06 0.72 -18.99
C THR A 40 25.52 -0.43 -19.82
N GLY A 41 24.17 -0.48 -19.97
CA GLY A 41 23.48 -1.44 -20.83
C GLY A 41 23.02 -2.70 -20.12
N ASP A 42 23.02 -2.73 -18.79
CA ASP A 42 22.36 -3.81 -18.06
C ASP A 42 20.84 -3.76 -18.25
N ARG A 43 20.21 -4.91 -18.19
CA ARG A 43 18.81 -5.11 -18.57
C ARG A 43 18.03 -5.83 -17.45
N ILE A 44 16.72 -5.64 -17.43
CA ILE A 44 15.82 -6.40 -16.55
C ILE A 44 15.69 -7.84 -17.07
N ILE A 45 15.73 -8.80 -16.16
CA ILE A 45 15.53 -10.24 -16.43
C ILE A 45 14.31 -10.83 -15.73
N GLU A 46 13.86 -10.21 -14.62
CA GLU A 46 12.67 -10.63 -13.89
C GLU A 46 11.95 -9.40 -13.33
N ILE A 47 10.62 -9.44 -13.34
CA ILE A 47 9.76 -8.45 -12.67
C ILE A 47 8.77 -9.21 -11.82
N GLY A 48 8.74 -8.93 -10.52
CA GLY A 48 7.76 -9.43 -9.57
C GLY A 48 6.85 -8.30 -9.08
N CYS A 49 5.54 -8.56 -9.09
CA CYS A 49 4.56 -7.59 -8.63
C CYS A 49 3.53 -8.25 -7.74
N VAL A 50 3.30 -7.69 -6.57
CA VAL A 50 2.30 -8.13 -5.59
C VAL A 50 1.29 -7.03 -5.35
N GLU A 51 0.01 -7.35 -5.54
CA GLU A 51 -1.07 -6.37 -5.39
C GLU A 51 -1.62 -6.33 -3.97
N LEU A 52 -1.76 -5.11 -3.45
CA LEU A 52 -2.45 -4.80 -2.20
C LEU A 52 -3.64 -3.86 -2.46
N VAL A 53 -4.77 -4.14 -1.83
CA VAL A 53 -5.91 -3.23 -1.76
C VAL A 53 -6.33 -3.09 -0.29
N ALA A 54 -6.41 -1.87 0.20
CA ALA A 54 -6.66 -1.61 1.62
C ALA A 54 -5.71 -2.42 2.55
N ARG A 55 -4.42 -2.48 2.19
CA ARG A 55 -3.34 -3.19 2.92
C ARG A 55 -3.52 -4.71 3.00
N LYS A 56 -4.30 -5.30 2.13
CA LYS A 56 -4.51 -6.76 2.06
C LYS A 56 -4.02 -7.28 0.72
N LEU A 57 -3.33 -8.41 0.75
CA LEU A 57 -2.95 -9.15 -0.44
C LEU A 57 -4.21 -9.56 -1.20
N THR A 58 -4.27 -9.29 -2.50
CA THR A 58 -5.41 -9.67 -3.35
C THR A 58 -5.20 -11.02 -4.03
N GLY A 59 -3.94 -11.44 -4.16
CA GLY A 59 -3.55 -12.61 -4.96
C GLY A 59 -3.47 -12.32 -6.47
N ASN A 60 -3.81 -11.12 -6.92
CA ASN A 60 -3.67 -10.72 -8.32
C ASN A 60 -2.23 -10.25 -8.61
N ASN A 61 -1.28 -11.17 -8.46
CA ASN A 61 0.14 -10.91 -8.65
C ASN A 61 0.54 -11.04 -10.12
N LYS A 62 1.64 -10.39 -10.50
CA LYS A 62 2.26 -10.54 -11.83
C LYS A 62 3.71 -10.95 -11.69
N HIS A 63 4.14 -11.81 -12.59
CA HIS A 63 5.50 -12.34 -12.63
C HIS A 63 5.96 -12.49 -14.07
N PHE A 64 7.05 -11.83 -14.44
CA PHE A 64 7.60 -11.88 -15.78
C PHE A 64 9.08 -12.25 -15.73
N TYR A 65 9.47 -13.30 -16.46
CA TYR A 65 10.86 -13.55 -16.84
C TYR A 65 11.10 -12.99 -18.23
N LEU A 66 12.24 -12.34 -18.43
CA LEU A 66 12.55 -11.59 -19.64
C LEU A 66 13.86 -12.05 -20.26
N ASN A 67 13.89 -12.12 -21.58
CA ASN A 67 15.14 -12.27 -22.32
C ASN A 67 15.80 -10.90 -22.46
N PRO A 68 16.94 -10.65 -21.80
CA PRO A 68 17.63 -9.37 -21.83
C PRO A 68 18.45 -9.16 -23.11
N GLU A 69 18.56 -10.16 -23.99
CA GLU A 69 19.42 -10.19 -25.20
C GLU A 69 20.93 -9.99 -24.89
N ARG A 70 21.31 -10.29 -23.67
CA ARG A 70 22.70 -10.29 -23.18
C ARG A 70 22.87 -11.27 -22.03
N ASP A 71 24.08 -11.64 -21.74
CA ASP A 71 24.38 -12.46 -20.56
C ASP A 71 24.44 -11.60 -19.29
N SER A 72 24.01 -12.18 -18.17
CA SER A 72 24.15 -11.60 -16.85
C SER A 72 25.60 -11.64 -16.38
N HIS A 73 26.00 -10.63 -15.61
CA HIS A 73 27.28 -10.64 -14.93
C HIS A 73 27.36 -11.78 -13.91
N GLU A 74 28.55 -12.35 -13.70
CA GLU A 74 28.73 -13.47 -12.77
C GLU A 74 28.26 -13.15 -11.34
N ASP A 75 28.44 -11.90 -10.91
CA ASP A 75 28.02 -11.49 -9.56
C ASP A 75 26.49 -11.38 -9.46
N ALA A 76 25.80 -10.95 -10.50
CA ALA A 76 24.35 -10.94 -10.58
C ALA A 76 23.80 -12.39 -10.57
N LEU A 77 24.42 -13.29 -11.35
CA LEU A 77 24.07 -14.72 -11.36
C LEU A 77 24.19 -15.38 -9.97
N LYS A 78 25.17 -14.98 -9.16
CA LYS A 78 25.32 -15.50 -7.78
C LYS A 78 24.18 -15.02 -6.86
N VAL A 79 23.60 -13.85 -7.14
CA VAL A 79 22.54 -13.24 -6.34
C VAL A 79 21.19 -13.88 -6.68
N HIS A 80 20.77 -13.81 -7.95
CA HIS A 80 19.42 -14.26 -8.35
C HIS A 80 19.37 -15.72 -8.83
N GLY A 81 20.51 -16.32 -9.24
CA GLY A 81 20.59 -17.73 -9.66
C GLY A 81 19.90 -18.06 -11.00
N ILE A 82 19.39 -17.06 -11.73
CA ILE A 82 18.66 -17.26 -12.98
C ILE A 82 19.67 -17.40 -14.12
N SER A 83 19.73 -18.58 -14.75
CA SER A 83 20.73 -18.86 -15.78
C SER A 83 20.41 -18.13 -17.10
N ASN A 84 21.46 -17.73 -17.83
CA ASN A 84 21.31 -17.13 -19.16
C ASN A 84 20.59 -18.08 -20.13
N GLU A 85 20.77 -19.38 -20.00
CA GLU A 85 20.10 -20.39 -20.81
C GLU A 85 18.57 -20.37 -20.58
N PHE A 86 18.14 -20.29 -19.32
CA PHE A 86 16.71 -20.20 -18.96
C PHE A 86 16.05 -18.96 -19.56
N LEU A 87 16.79 -17.84 -19.66
CA LEU A 87 16.26 -16.57 -20.18
C LEU A 87 16.14 -16.51 -21.70
N ARG A 88 16.86 -17.36 -22.45
CA ARG A 88 16.87 -17.32 -23.92
C ARG A 88 15.49 -17.48 -24.55
N ASP A 89 14.65 -18.33 -23.96
CA ASP A 89 13.31 -18.63 -24.48
C ASP A 89 12.21 -17.72 -23.89
N LYS A 90 12.59 -16.77 -23.05
CA LYS A 90 11.64 -15.82 -22.46
C LYS A 90 11.29 -14.69 -23.42
N PRO A 91 10.11 -14.07 -23.27
CA PRO A 91 9.76 -12.88 -24.03
C PRO A 91 10.73 -11.73 -23.71
N LYS A 92 10.96 -10.85 -24.68
CA LYS A 92 11.66 -9.60 -24.45
C LYS A 92 10.74 -8.61 -23.74
N PHE A 93 11.30 -7.60 -23.07
CA PHE A 93 10.50 -6.56 -22.39
C PHE A 93 9.44 -5.94 -23.32
N ALA A 94 9.78 -5.70 -24.57
CA ALA A 94 8.85 -5.16 -25.58
C ALA A 94 7.56 -6.00 -25.76
N ALA A 95 7.62 -7.29 -25.51
CA ALA A 95 6.46 -8.18 -25.68
C ALA A 95 5.49 -8.16 -24.47
N VAL A 96 5.98 -7.76 -23.30
CA VAL A 96 5.20 -7.76 -22.04
C VAL A 96 4.87 -6.36 -21.53
N VAL A 97 5.51 -5.33 -22.10
CA VAL A 97 5.42 -3.96 -21.60
C VAL A 97 3.98 -3.43 -21.54
N ASP A 98 3.14 -3.76 -22.49
CA ASP A 98 1.74 -3.26 -22.50
C ASP A 98 0.93 -3.88 -21.34
N GLU A 99 1.05 -5.19 -21.12
CA GLU A 99 0.42 -5.89 -20.00
C GLU A 99 0.93 -5.35 -18.65
N PHE A 100 2.25 -5.17 -18.56
CA PHE A 100 2.88 -4.64 -17.35
C PHE A 100 2.40 -3.21 -17.04
N MET A 101 2.43 -2.31 -18.04
CA MET A 101 2.02 -0.91 -17.89
C MET A 101 0.54 -0.78 -17.58
N GLU A 102 -0.33 -1.60 -18.19
CA GLU A 102 -1.76 -1.66 -17.84
C GLU A 102 -1.96 -2.10 -16.39
N TYR A 103 -1.20 -3.11 -15.96
CA TYR A 103 -1.30 -3.63 -14.59
C TYR A 103 -0.88 -2.60 -13.54
N VAL A 104 0.18 -1.81 -13.75
CA VAL A 104 0.66 -0.81 -12.79
C VAL A 104 -0.07 0.53 -12.88
N ALA A 105 -0.87 0.76 -13.92
CA ALA A 105 -1.49 2.05 -14.19
C ALA A 105 -2.31 2.58 -13.00
N GLY A 106 -2.02 3.82 -12.61
CA GLY A 106 -2.74 4.53 -11.54
C GLY A 106 -2.57 3.96 -10.13
N ALA A 107 -1.72 2.93 -9.93
CA ALA A 107 -1.41 2.40 -8.61
C ALA A 107 -0.31 3.20 -7.91
N GLU A 108 -0.26 3.12 -6.58
CA GLU A 108 0.95 3.44 -5.82
C GLU A 108 1.92 2.26 -5.90
N ILE A 109 3.15 2.52 -6.33
CA ILE A 109 4.21 1.50 -6.47
C ILE A 109 5.13 1.58 -5.26
N ILE A 110 5.33 0.45 -4.58
CA ILE A 110 6.19 0.31 -3.41
C ILE A 110 7.40 -0.51 -3.81
N ILE A 111 8.59 0.03 -3.64
CA ILE A 111 9.87 -0.62 -4.01
C ILE A 111 10.87 -0.43 -2.87
N HIS A 112 11.76 -1.39 -2.68
CA HIS A 112 12.86 -1.27 -1.72
C HIS A 112 14.14 -0.79 -2.42
N ASN A 113 14.51 0.48 -2.19
CA ASN A 113 15.54 1.20 -2.97
C ASN A 113 15.04 1.58 -4.37
N ALA A 114 13.88 2.21 -4.43
CA ALA A 114 13.17 2.56 -5.65
C ALA A 114 14.01 3.21 -6.78
N PRO A 115 15.03 4.05 -6.53
CA PRO A 115 15.84 4.61 -7.60
C PRO A 115 16.49 3.57 -8.51
N PHE A 116 16.84 2.38 -7.99
CA PHE A 116 17.44 1.30 -8.77
C PHE A 116 16.45 0.76 -9.81
N ASP A 117 15.33 0.25 -9.37
CA ASP A 117 14.32 -0.37 -10.26
C ASP A 117 13.69 0.63 -11.22
N ILE A 118 13.41 1.85 -10.75
CA ILE A 118 12.87 2.93 -11.58
C ILE A 118 13.89 3.31 -12.67
N GLY A 119 15.17 3.32 -12.38
CA GLY A 119 16.21 3.56 -13.37
C GLY A 119 16.18 2.52 -14.50
N PHE A 120 16.08 1.24 -14.14
CA PHE A 120 16.00 0.15 -15.12
C PHE A 120 14.69 0.18 -15.91
N LEU A 121 13.55 0.37 -15.24
CA LEU A 121 12.23 0.48 -15.91
C LEU A 121 12.20 1.66 -16.90
N ASN A 122 12.72 2.80 -16.50
CA ASN A 122 12.80 3.96 -17.39
C ASN A 122 13.71 3.68 -18.60
N LYS A 123 14.82 2.99 -18.41
CA LYS A 123 15.72 2.64 -19.51
C LYS A 123 15.09 1.66 -20.49
N GLU A 124 14.37 0.66 -20.01
CA GLU A 124 13.63 -0.26 -20.87
C GLU A 124 12.54 0.47 -21.68
N LEU A 125 11.82 1.40 -21.04
CA LEU A 125 10.81 2.22 -21.73
C LEU A 125 11.45 3.19 -22.73
N GLU A 126 12.58 3.82 -22.39
CA GLU A 126 13.33 4.70 -23.30
C GLU A 126 13.76 3.96 -24.56
N LEU A 127 14.27 2.73 -24.44
CA LEU A 127 14.65 1.89 -25.57
C LEU A 127 13.49 1.59 -26.52
N LEU A 128 12.25 1.64 -26.02
CA LEU A 128 11.04 1.47 -26.78
C LEU A 128 10.41 2.80 -27.24
N GLY A 129 11.04 3.94 -26.96
CA GLY A 129 10.52 5.27 -27.27
C GLY A 129 9.26 5.63 -26.48
N ARG A 130 9.09 5.07 -25.27
CA ARG A 130 7.94 5.29 -24.41
C ARG A 130 8.22 6.32 -23.32
N PRO A 131 7.19 6.99 -22.79
CA PRO A 131 7.33 7.89 -21.63
C PRO A 131 7.85 7.17 -20.40
N ALA A 132 8.45 7.94 -19.47
CA ALA A 132 8.98 7.43 -18.21
C ALA A 132 7.89 6.76 -17.35
N PHE A 133 8.27 5.71 -16.63
CA PHE A 133 7.41 4.89 -15.76
C PHE A 133 6.58 5.71 -14.77
N THR A 134 7.22 6.70 -14.14
CA THR A 134 6.58 7.54 -13.11
C THR A 134 5.41 8.38 -13.62
N GLY A 135 5.29 8.60 -14.93
CA GLY A 135 4.14 9.27 -15.54
C GLY A 135 2.86 8.42 -15.63
N HIS A 136 2.97 7.11 -15.41
CA HIS A 136 1.86 6.15 -15.54
C HIS A 136 1.28 5.70 -14.20
N VAL A 137 1.98 5.91 -13.11
CA VAL A 137 1.62 5.47 -11.76
C VAL A 137 1.19 6.65 -10.90
N ALA A 138 0.38 6.41 -9.87
CA ALA A 138 -0.10 7.48 -9.00
C ALA A 138 1.03 8.03 -8.11
N LYS A 139 1.91 7.14 -7.63
CA LYS A 139 3.01 7.47 -6.72
C LYS A 139 4.05 6.35 -6.73
N VAL A 140 5.30 6.71 -6.45
CA VAL A 140 6.36 5.75 -6.09
C VAL A 140 6.76 5.98 -4.65
N THR A 141 6.76 4.91 -3.85
CA THR A 141 7.14 4.91 -2.44
C THR A 141 8.39 4.06 -2.26
N ASP A 142 9.46 4.68 -1.77
CA ASP A 142 10.72 3.99 -1.43
C ASP A 142 10.69 3.50 0.02
N SER A 143 10.49 2.19 0.21
CA SER A 143 10.43 1.58 1.54
C SER A 143 11.78 1.60 2.28
N LEU A 144 12.92 1.65 1.56
CA LEU A 144 14.23 1.81 2.18
C LEU A 144 14.39 3.20 2.78
N ALA A 145 13.94 4.24 2.08
CA ALA A 145 13.94 5.61 2.61
C ALA A 145 13.07 5.70 3.88
N MET A 146 11.86 5.15 3.83
CA MET A 146 10.96 5.08 5.00
C MET A 146 11.62 4.33 6.17
N ALA A 147 12.25 3.18 5.91
CA ALA A 147 12.91 2.40 6.96
C ALA A 147 14.10 3.14 7.57
N LYS A 148 14.86 3.92 6.78
CA LYS A 148 15.96 4.76 7.29
C LYS A 148 15.47 5.87 8.22
N GLU A 149 14.32 6.44 7.94
CA GLU A 149 13.68 7.45 8.81
C GLU A 149 13.20 6.83 10.12
N MET A 150 12.58 5.64 10.07
CA MET A 150 12.07 4.94 11.25
C MET A 150 13.18 4.30 12.11
N TYR A 151 14.26 3.84 11.47
CA TYR A 151 15.36 3.12 12.12
C TYR A 151 16.72 3.74 11.76
N PRO A 152 17.00 5.00 12.17
CA PRO A 152 18.23 5.68 11.83
C PRO A 152 19.45 4.93 12.39
N GLY A 153 20.50 4.80 11.58
CA GLY A 153 21.74 4.13 11.96
C GLY A 153 21.67 2.60 12.06
N LYS A 154 20.53 1.99 11.69
CA LYS A 154 20.40 0.53 11.62
C LYS A 154 20.56 0.02 10.19
N ARG A 155 20.85 -1.29 10.04
CA ARG A 155 20.74 -1.96 8.72
C ARG A 155 19.26 -2.02 8.33
N ASN A 156 18.95 -1.59 7.11
CA ASN A 156 17.60 -1.52 6.58
C ASN A 156 17.49 -2.24 5.22
N SER A 157 18.33 -3.26 4.95
CA SER A 157 18.10 -4.19 3.83
C SER A 157 16.80 -4.97 4.07
N LEU A 158 16.22 -5.53 3.02
CA LEU A 158 14.99 -6.34 3.12
C LEU A 158 15.13 -7.43 4.18
N ASP A 159 16.22 -8.21 4.18
CA ASP A 159 16.48 -9.22 5.22
C ASP A 159 16.51 -8.64 6.63
N ALA A 160 17.22 -7.52 6.82
CA ALA A 160 17.29 -6.88 8.13
C ALA A 160 15.93 -6.34 8.61
N LEU A 161 15.04 -5.98 7.68
CA LEU A 161 13.67 -5.60 8.01
C LEU A 161 12.80 -6.83 8.27
N CYS A 162 12.96 -7.94 7.53
CA CYS A 162 12.29 -9.19 7.83
C CYS A 162 12.61 -9.64 9.25
N ASP A 163 13.90 -9.71 9.62
CA ASP A 163 14.33 -10.07 10.98
C ASP A 163 13.73 -9.16 12.06
N ARG A 164 13.71 -7.84 11.82
CA ARG A 164 13.22 -6.84 12.78
C ARG A 164 11.71 -6.84 12.95
N LEU A 165 10.99 -7.12 11.88
CA LEU A 165 9.52 -7.07 11.83
C LEU A 165 8.89 -8.45 11.94
N GLU A 166 9.71 -9.48 12.22
CA GLU A 166 9.28 -10.89 12.38
C GLU A 166 8.55 -11.42 11.14
N VAL A 167 9.05 -11.07 9.95
CA VAL A 167 8.59 -11.61 8.66
C VAL A 167 9.46 -12.82 8.33
N ASP A 168 8.82 -13.97 8.10
CA ASP A 168 9.53 -15.22 7.78
C ASP A 168 10.13 -15.15 6.37
N ASN A 169 11.46 -15.11 6.30
CA ASN A 169 12.25 -15.17 5.06
C ASN A 169 13.07 -16.47 4.94
N SER A 170 12.76 -17.49 5.73
CA SER A 170 13.52 -18.75 5.76
C SER A 170 13.56 -19.51 4.43
N GLY A 171 12.56 -19.29 3.57
CA GLY A 171 12.50 -19.85 2.22
C GLY A 171 13.40 -19.14 1.18
N ARG A 172 13.99 -17.98 1.53
CA ARG A 172 14.78 -17.17 0.61
C ARG A 172 16.24 -17.61 0.59
N THR A 173 16.58 -18.51 -0.32
CA THR A 173 17.96 -18.97 -0.54
C THR A 173 18.69 -18.16 -1.61
N LEU A 174 17.96 -17.64 -2.58
CA LEU A 174 18.40 -16.73 -3.64
C LEU A 174 17.42 -15.58 -3.76
N HIS A 175 17.84 -14.49 -4.38
CA HIS A 175 16.94 -13.40 -4.71
C HIS A 175 16.07 -13.80 -5.90
N GLY A 176 14.80 -13.39 -5.86
CA GLY A 176 13.86 -13.56 -6.96
C GLY A 176 12.79 -12.50 -6.85
N ALA A 177 12.53 -11.78 -7.93
CA ALA A 177 11.73 -10.57 -7.91
C ALA A 177 10.33 -10.78 -7.32
N LEU A 178 9.66 -11.88 -7.61
CA LEU A 178 8.33 -12.13 -7.04
C LEU A 178 8.42 -12.44 -5.55
N LEU A 179 9.37 -13.27 -5.11
CA LEU A 179 9.55 -13.61 -3.70
C LEU A 179 9.94 -12.37 -2.88
N ASP A 180 10.84 -11.54 -3.42
CA ASP A 180 11.28 -10.31 -2.76
C ASP A 180 10.13 -9.29 -2.68
N ALA A 181 9.27 -9.20 -3.70
CA ALA A 181 8.05 -8.40 -3.65
C ALA A 181 7.03 -8.92 -2.62
N GLU A 182 6.89 -10.25 -2.45
CA GLU A 182 6.03 -10.85 -1.42
C GLU A 182 6.55 -10.54 -0.01
N LEU A 183 7.84 -10.74 0.25
CA LEU A 183 8.48 -10.38 1.52
C LEU A 183 8.37 -8.88 1.81
N LEU A 184 8.59 -8.05 0.78
CA LEU A 184 8.46 -6.61 0.91
C LEU A 184 7.03 -6.18 1.20
N ALA A 185 6.02 -6.87 0.67
CA ALA A 185 4.61 -6.58 0.98
C ALA A 185 4.32 -6.78 2.47
N ASP A 186 4.78 -7.88 3.07
CA ASP A 186 4.62 -8.16 4.49
C ASP A 186 5.43 -7.17 5.35
N VAL A 187 6.66 -6.88 4.96
CA VAL A 187 7.50 -5.86 5.61
C VAL A 187 6.81 -4.49 5.56
N TYR A 188 6.29 -4.07 4.42
CA TYR A 188 5.62 -2.78 4.26
C TYR A 188 4.34 -2.68 5.11
N ILE A 189 3.53 -3.74 5.14
CA ILE A 189 2.35 -3.81 6.00
C ILE A 189 2.77 -3.66 7.47
N ASN A 190 3.81 -4.33 7.92
CA ASN A 190 4.28 -4.24 9.30
C ASN A 190 4.93 -2.88 9.62
N LEU A 191 5.74 -2.36 8.71
CA LEU A 191 6.43 -1.07 8.83
C LEU A 191 5.43 0.10 9.00
N THR A 192 4.28 0.02 8.35
CA THR A 192 3.27 1.09 8.33
C THR A 192 2.09 0.87 9.29
N ARG A 193 2.11 -0.17 10.12
CA ARG A 193 1.02 -0.49 11.09
C ARG A 193 0.72 0.62 12.10
N GLY A 194 1.70 1.44 12.44
CA GLY A 194 1.52 2.51 13.44
C GLY A 194 1.09 3.86 12.88
N GLN A 195 1.11 4.05 11.55
CA GLN A 195 0.87 5.36 10.95
C GLN A 195 -0.62 5.71 10.81
N ASP A 196 -1.50 4.72 10.71
CA ASP A 196 -2.96 4.97 10.62
C ASP A 196 -3.55 5.52 11.94
N ALA A 197 -2.84 5.34 13.07
CA ALA A 197 -3.29 5.81 14.39
C ALA A 197 -2.81 7.23 14.72
N LEU A 198 -1.91 7.83 13.94
CA LEU A 198 -1.27 9.12 14.24
C LEU A 198 -1.64 10.25 13.28
N LEU A 199 -2.51 10.03 12.32
CA LEU A 199 -3.04 11.09 11.43
C LEU A 199 -4.17 11.91 12.09
N ILE A 200 -4.37 11.78 13.40
CA ILE A 200 -5.10 12.76 14.21
C ILE A 200 -4.02 13.58 14.93
N ASP A 201 -3.22 14.33 14.20
CA ASP A 201 -2.32 15.28 14.83
C ASP A 201 -2.91 16.68 14.78
N GLU A 202 -3.12 17.19 15.99
CA GLU A 202 -3.38 18.59 16.23
C GLU A 202 -2.10 19.39 15.95
N GLY A 203 -2.11 20.13 14.86
CA GLY A 203 -1.31 21.36 14.83
C GLY A 203 0.10 21.28 14.30
N ASP A 204 0.21 21.43 12.99
CA ASP A 204 1.19 22.39 12.49
C ASP A 204 0.56 23.19 11.33
N ALA A 205 0.10 24.38 11.71
CA ALA A 205 -0.54 25.32 10.80
C ALA A 205 0.52 26.18 10.13
N SER A 206 1.39 25.60 9.31
CA SER A 206 2.16 26.38 8.35
C SER A 206 2.77 25.51 7.26
N ALA A 207 2.13 25.49 6.15
CA ALA A 207 2.56 25.20 4.78
C ALA A 207 1.83 24.07 4.06
N VAL A 208 0.50 24.19 3.88
CA VAL A 208 -0.11 23.72 2.62
C VAL A 208 -1.26 24.65 2.29
N SER A 209 -1.06 25.50 1.28
CA SER A 209 -2.08 26.35 0.68
C SER A 209 -2.99 25.49 -0.21
N GLY A 210 -3.76 24.63 0.41
CA GLY A 210 -4.88 23.91 -0.17
C GLY A 210 -6.07 24.14 0.75
N ILE A 211 -7.20 24.59 0.22
CA ILE A 211 -8.41 24.91 0.96
C ILE A 211 -8.90 23.67 1.70
N VAL A 212 -8.42 23.47 2.92
CA VAL A 212 -9.03 22.51 3.85
C VAL A 212 -10.28 23.20 4.40
N THR A 213 -11.44 22.90 3.84
CA THR A 213 -12.71 23.32 4.41
C THR A 213 -12.86 22.59 5.74
N ARG A 214 -12.60 23.27 6.86
CA ARG A 214 -12.91 22.72 8.18
C ARG A 214 -14.42 22.50 8.27
N ILE A 215 -14.81 21.22 8.38
CA ILE A 215 -16.22 20.87 8.62
C ILE A 215 -16.51 21.16 10.10
N ASP A 216 -17.38 22.12 10.35
CA ASP A 216 -17.87 22.38 11.70
C ASP A 216 -18.91 21.31 12.07
N LEU A 217 -18.48 20.33 12.85
CA LEU A 217 -19.34 19.23 13.31
C LEU A 217 -20.52 19.67 14.17
N ARG A 218 -20.51 20.90 14.71
CA ARG A 218 -21.62 21.46 15.49
C ARG A 218 -22.85 21.75 14.62
N GLN A 219 -22.68 21.77 13.30
CA GLN A 219 -23.78 21.97 12.34
C GLN A 219 -24.53 20.67 12.03
N PHE A 220 -24.07 19.53 12.54
CA PHE A 220 -24.68 18.23 12.30
C PHE A 220 -25.27 17.67 13.58
N THR A 221 -26.54 17.30 13.54
CA THR A 221 -27.15 16.47 14.59
C THR A 221 -26.74 15.02 14.32
N LEU A 222 -25.76 14.54 15.06
CA LEU A 222 -25.31 13.16 14.94
C LEU A 222 -26.25 12.24 15.71
N PRO A 223 -26.70 11.12 15.13
CA PRO A 223 -27.49 10.14 15.87
C PRO A 223 -26.60 9.49 16.94
N VAL A 224 -27.06 9.57 18.19
CA VAL A 224 -26.42 8.83 19.29
C VAL A 224 -27.05 7.45 19.33
N LEU A 225 -26.28 6.41 19.04
CA LEU A 225 -26.71 5.02 19.21
C LEU A 225 -26.58 4.67 20.69
N LEU A 226 -27.72 4.43 21.32
CA LEU A 226 -27.76 3.91 22.68
C LEU A 226 -27.80 2.39 22.64
N ALA A 227 -27.17 1.76 23.65
CA ALA A 227 -27.28 0.32 23.82
C ALA A 227 -28.74 -0.10 24.04
N SER A 228 -29.15 -1.21 23.46
CA SER A 228 -30.44 -1.82 23.72
C SER A 228 -30.48 -2.39 25.15
N ASP A 229 -31.68 -2.59 25.67
CA ASP A 229 -31.87 -3.19 27.01
C ASP A 229 -31.19 -4.56 27.14
N GLN A 230 -31.14 -5.33 26.04
CA GLN A 230 -30.48 -6.62 26.00
C GLN A 230 -28.95 -6.49 26.09
N GLU A 231 -28.37 -5.53 25.38
CA GLU A 231 -26.93 -5.25 25.43
C GLU A 231 -26.51 -4.70 26.81
N ALA A 232 -27.33 -3.82 27.39
CA ALA A 232 -27.10 -3.29 28.72
C ALA A 232 -27.16 -4.40 29.80
N ALA A 233 -28.11 -5.33 29.69
CA ALA A 233 -28.22 -6.48 30.60
C ALA A 233 -27.02 -7.42 30.46
N ALA A 234 -26.61 -7.73 29.22
CA ALA A 234 -25.40 -8.56 28.96
C ALA A 234 -24.14 -7.91 29.53
N HIS A 235 -23.97 -6.59 29.34
CA HIS A 235 -22.88 -5.83 29.91
C HIS A 235 -22.84 -5.91 31.44
N GLU A 236 -23.99 -5.74 32.10
CA GLU A 236 -24.09 -5.83 33.56
C GLU A 236 -23.74 -7.22 34.08
N ASP A 237 -24.07 -8.29 33.38
CA ASP A 237 -23.71 -9.65 33.76
C ASP A 237 -22.21 -9.90 33.63
N VAL A 238 -21.57 -9.36 32.62
CA VAL A 238 -20.07 -9.38 32.49
C VAL A 238 -19.43 -8.60 33.64
N LEU A 239 -19.95 -7.41 33.99
CA LEU A 239 -19.45 -6.63 35.11
C LEU A 239 -19.56 -7.35 36.46
N LYS A 240 -20.65 -8.10 36.70
CA LYS A 240 -20.80 -8.92 37.90
C LYS A 240 -19.76 -10.04 37.97
N GLN A 241 -19.42 -10.67 36.84
CA GLN A 241 -18.39 -11.70 36.78
C GLN A 241 -16.99 -11.11 37.06
N LEU A 242 -16.70 -9.93 36.50
CA LEU A 242 -15.46 -9.20 36.75
C LEU A 242 -15.33 -8.74 38.21
N ASP A 243 -16.41 -8.26 38.82
CA ASP A 243 -16.45 -7.90 40.24
C ASP A 243 -16.14 -9.08 41.13
N LYS A 244 -16.72 -10.25 40.83
CA LYS A 244 -16.45 -11.48 41.57
C LYS A 244 -14.99 -11.93 41.44
N ALA A 245 -14.41 -11.81 40.21
CA ALA A 245 -13.02 -12.21 39.92
C ALA A 245 -12.01 -11.24 40.53
N SER A 246 -12.31 -9.93 40.56
CA SER A 246 -11.40 -8.87 41.07
C SER A 246 -11.57 -8.52 42.54
N GLY A 247 -12.49 -9.18 43.25
CA GLY A 247 -12.81 -8.85 44.62
C GLY A 247 -13.41 -7.44 44.79
N GLY A 248 -14.26 -7.02 43.82
CA GLY A 248 -14.93 -5.71 43.85
C GLY A 248 -14.10 -4.54 43.36
N LYS A 249 -12.95 -4.80 42.69
CA LYS A 249 -12.04 -3.75 42.20
C LYS A 249 -12.20 -3.46 40.70
N THR A 250 -13.37 -3.67 40.12
CA THR A 250 -13.63 -3.43 38.71
C THR A 250 -13.58 -1.94 38.41
N VAL A 251 -12.64 -1.53 37.55
CA VAL A 251 -12.41 -0.11 37.18
C VAL A 251 -13.67 0.54 36.59
N TRP A 252 -14.42 -0.18 35.76
CA TRP A 252 -15.64 0.32 35.13
C TRP A 252 -16.74 0.74 36.12
N ARG A 253 -16.79 0.17 37.32
CA ARG A 253 -17.69 0.59 38.37
C ARG A 253 -17.29 1.89 39.09
N GLN A 254 -16.02 2.26 38.91
CA GLN A 254 -15.46 3.47 39.56
C GLN A 254 -15.52 4.70 38.65
N LEU A 255 -15.79 4.50 37.36
CA LEU A 255 -16.00 5.59 36.43
C LEU A 255 -17.39 6.21 36.66
N SER A 256 -17.45 7.29 37.43
CA SER A 256 -18.61 8.14 37.49
C SER A 256 -18.79 8.79 36.12
N ILE A 257 -19.85 8.42 35.37
CA ILE A 257 -20.22 9.14 34.17
C ILE A 257 -20.70 10.52 34.64
N SER A 258 -19.80 11.51 34.53
CA SER A 258 -20.21 12.91 34.68
C SER A 258 -21.12 13.22 33.50
N THR A 259 -22.41 13.22 33.75
CA THR A 259 -23.38 13.72 32.80
C THR A 259 -23.13 15.20 32.64
N VAL A 260 -22.51 15.60 31.52
CA VAL A 260 -22.41 16.99 31.10
C VAL A 260 -23.82 17.37 30.61
N ALA A 261 -24.49 18.23 31.36
CA ALA A 261 -25.76 18.85 31.01
C ALA A 261 -25.59 19.85 29.85
#